data_2b3c72237688fd63f2c91de0c2811930
#
_entry.id   2b3c72237688fd63f2c91de0c2811930
#
_cell.length_a   1.000
_cell.length_b   1.000
_cell.length_c   1.000
_cell.angle_alpha   90.00
_cell.angle_beta   90.00
_cell.angle_gamma   90.00
#
_symmetry.space_group_name_H-M   'P 1'
#
loop_
_entity.id
_entity.type
_entity.pdbx_description
1 polymer ?
#
loop_
_entity_poly.entity_id
_entity_poly.type
_entity_poly.pdbx_seq_one_letter_code
_entity_poly.pdbx_strand_id
1 'polypeptide(L)'
;YPFDFLVENLWWSGLTLKNVRLTRRLIEGMHTQKKGIMLDTGHYMNTTTQLKTPEDAVAYLNKMIDKYEKAQMLHWFKGMHLQLSLGGDYVRKQRKEWREHPIDFDKIPFYELFRLAYDHACHIDLHQPFIGEGVREFVERVAPKYITLEYQQNSRE
;
A
#
# COMPACT_ATOMS: atom_id res chain seq x y z
N TYR A 1 19.84 -16.76 5.82
CA TYR A 1 19.58 -15.78 6.88
C TYR A 1 18.65 -16.40 7.93
N PRO A 2 18.78 -16.05 9.24
CA PRO A 2 17.96 -16.61 10.31
C PRO A 2 16.53 -16.03 10.37
N PHE A 3 16.25 -14.93 9.66
CA PHE A 3 15.00 -14.17 9.66
C PHE A 3 14.17 -14.42 8.39
N ASP A 4 12.88 -14.07 8.45
CA ASP A 4 12.03 -14.02 7.26
C ASP A 4 12.38 -12.74 6.45
N PHE A 5 12.61 -12.91 5.14
CA PHE A 5 12.77 -11.81 4.20
C PHE A 5 11.41 -11.53 3.54
N LEU A 6 10.83 -10.38 3.85
CA LEU A 6 9.51 -9.99 3.34
C LEU A 6 9.64 -8.85 2.35
N VAL A 7 8.96 -8.99 1.21
CA VAL A 7 8.87 -7.93 0.20
C VAL A 7 7.58 -7.17 0.41
N GLU A 8 7.70 -5.87 0.56
CA GLU A 8 6.56 -4.98 0.75
C GLU A 8 5.96 -4.54 -0.59
N ASN A 9 4.63 -4.42 -0.65
CA ASN A 9 3.96 -3.85 -1.80
C ASN A 9 4.00 -2.32 -1.78
N LEU A 10 3.91 -1.75 -2.99
CA LEU A 10 3.89 -0.32 -3.24
C LEU A 10 2.62 0.06 -4.02
N TRP A 11 2.35 1.36 -4.18
CA TRP A 11 1.19 1.85 -4.95
C TRP A 11 1.54 2.32 -6.37
N TRP A 12 2.84 2.54 -6.68
CA TRP A 12 3.29 2.85 -8.05
C TRP A 12 3.65 1.58 -8.82
N SER A 13 4.07 1.74 -10.07
CA SER A 13 4.46 0.61 -10.92
C SER A 13 5.54 -0.24 -10.26
N GLY A 14 5.33 -1.54 -10.26
CA GLY A 14 6.18 -2.52 -9.60
C GLY A 14 5.37 -3.54 -8.82
N LEU A 15 5.68 -3.73 -7.55
CA LEU A 15 5.00 -4.69 -6.69
C LEU A 15 3.72 -4.09 -6.08
N THR A 16 2.64 -4.03 -6.84
CA THR A 16 1.34 -3.50 -6.37
C THR A 16 0.38 -4.57 -5.84
N LEU A 17 0.72 -5.84 -5.90
CA LEU A 17 -0.14 -6.99 -5.59
C LEU A 17 -1.43 -7.10 -6.43
N LYS A 18 -1.63 -6.27 -7.46
CA LYS A 18 -2.83 -6.35 -8.33
C LYS A 18 -2.80 -7.56 -9.27
N ASN A 19 -1.60 -8.07 -9.57
CA ASN A 19 -1.39 -9.19 -10.48
C ASN A 19 -0.76 -10.38 -9.75
N VAL A 20 -1.60 -11.33 -9.38
CA VAL A 20 -1.21 -12.55 -8.65
C VAL A 20 -0.10 -13.34 -9.36
N ARG A 21 -0.13 -13.40 -10.70
CA ARG A 21 0.88 -14.11 -11.49
C ARG A 21 2.27 -13.46 -11.36
N LEU A 22 2.33 -12.12 -11.42
CA LEU A 22 3.60 -11.40 -11.25
C LEU A 22 4.12 -11.54 -9.81
N THR A 23 3.24 -11.47 -8.81
CA THR A 23 3.61 -11.69 -7.41
C THR A 23 4.15 -13.11 -7.20
N ARG A 24 3.49 -14.13 -7.76
CA ARG A 24 3.98 -15.51 -7.73
C ARG A 24 5.39 -15.61 -8.31
N ARG A 25 5.58 -15.07 -9.51
CA ARG A 25 6.88 -15.08 -10.20
C ARG A 25 7.99 -14.41 -9.40
N LEU A 26 7.67 -13.30 -8.71
CA LEU A 26 8.61 -12.61 -7.83
C LEU A 26 9.00 -13.52 -6.64
N ILE A 27 8.01 -14.04 -5.91
CA ILE A 27 8.24 -14.88 -4.73
C ILE A 27 9.01 -16.16 -5.11
N GLU A 28 8.62 -16.82 -6.19
CA GLU A 28 9.31 -18.03 -6.68
C GLU A 28 10.75 -17.75 -7.11
N GLY A 29 11.01 -16.56 -7.71
CA GLY A 29 12.34 -16.13 -8.13
C GLY A 29 13.29 -15.73 -7.00
N MET A 30 12.80 -15.55 -5.77
CA MET A 30 13.66 -15.24 -4.62
C MET A 30 14.40 -16.49 -4.15
N HIS A 31 15.74 -16.41 -4.06
CA HIS A 31 16.59 -17.56 -3.68
C HIS A 31 16.60 -17.87 -2.17
N THR A 32 16.04 -17.02 -1.32
CA THR A 32 15.93 -17.31 0.12
C THR A 32 14.76 -18.25 0.41
N GLN A 33 14.94 -19.18 1.36
CA GLN A 33 13.87 -20.10 1.77
C GLN A 33 12.85 -19.42 2.70
N LYS A 34 13.33 -18.57 3.60
CA LYS A 34 12.49 -17.80 4.54
C LYS A 34 12.06 -16.50 3.86
N LYS A 35 11.03 -16.55 3.03
CA LYS A 35 10.53 -15.44 2.24
C LYS A 35 9.02 -15.28 2.38
N GLY A 36 8.52 -14.09 2.02
CA GLY A 36 7.09 -13.79 2.05
C GLY A 36 6.79 -12.37 1.58
N ILE A 37 5.57 -11.96 1.83
CA ILE A 37 5.04 -10.64 1.52
C ILE A 37 4.79 -9.92 2.84
N MET A 38 5.22 -8.67 2.92
CA MET A 38 4.74 -7.67 3.85
C MET A 38 3.60 -6.93 3.15
N LEU A 39 2.38 -7.16 3.59
CA LEU A 39 1.23 -6.44 3.08
C LEU A 39 1.13 -5.09 3.77
N ASP A 40 1.47 -4.01 3.06
CA ASP A 40 1.05 -2.69 3.48
C ASP A 40 -0.36 -2.41 2.94
N THR A 41 -1.30 -2.23 3.87
CA THR A 41 -2.72 -2.05 3.55
C THR A 41 -2.97 -0.69 2.90
N GLY A 42 -2.31 0.38 3.36
CA GLY A 42 -2.43 1.72 2.80
C GLY A 42 -1.83 1.81 1.40
N HIS A 43 -0.68 1.21 1.18
CA HIS A 43 -0.08 1.12 -0.15
C HIS A 43 -1.01 0.41 -1.14
N TYR A 44 -1.68 -0.68 -0.71
CA TYR A 44 -2.64 -1.33 -1.60
C TYR A 44 -3.87 -0.44 -1.87
N MET A 45 -4.41 0.26 -0.86
CA MET A 45 -5.50 1.22 -1.02
C MET A 45 -5.15 2.31 -2.03
N ASN A 46 -3.91 2.80 -2.01
CA ASN A 46 -3.42 3.84 -2.91
C ASN A 46 -3.25 3.39 -4.38
N THR A 47 -3.45 2.10 -4.68
CA THR A 47 -3.52 1.62 -6.08
C THR A 47 -4.84 1.97 -6.78
N THR A 48 -5.78 2.57 -6.07
CA THR A 48 -7.05 3.11 -6.60
C THR A 48 -7.33 4.49 -6.01
N THR A 49 -8.13 5.30 -6.69
CA THR A 49 -8.57 6.61 -6.19
C THR A 49 -10.05 6.62 -5.81
N GLN A 50 -10.68 5.45 -5.71
CA GLN A 50 -12.14 5.35 -5.54
C GLN A 50 -12.60 5.16 -4.10
N LEU A 51 -11.69 4.83 -3.18
CA LEU A 51 -12.03 4.55 -1.79
C LEU A 51 -12.33 5.87 -1.06
N LYS A 52 -13.40 5.87 -0.27
CA LYS A 52 -13.84 7.04 0.50
C LYS A 52 -14.02 6.75 1.98
N THR A 53 -14.25 5.49 2.34
CA THR A 53 -14.51 5.07 3.73
C THR A 53 -13.64 3.88 4.11
N PRO A 54 -13.46 3.62 5.41
CA PRO A 54 -12.80 2.40 5.88
C PRO A 54 -13.48 1.12 5.35
N GLU A 55 -14.80 1.11 5.20
CA GLU A 55 -15.56 -0.04 4.71
C GLU A 55 -15.27 -0.29 3.22
N ASP A 56 -15.15 0.77 2.40
CA ASP A 56 -14.68 0.66 1.01
C ASP A 56 -13.29 0.02 0.97
N ALA A 57 -12.41 0.43 1.87
CA ALA A 57 -11.05 -0.09 1.98
C ALA A 57 -11.04 -1.57 2.34
N VAL A 58 -11.82 -1.98 3.37
CA VAL A 58 -11.97 -3.39 3.76
C VAL A 58 -12.48 -4.23 2.58
N ALA A 59 -13.52 -3.75 1.90
CA ALA A 59 -14.07 -4.46 0.74
C ALA A 59 -13.05 -4.59 -0.40
N TYR A 60 -12.24 -3.56 -0.63
CA TYR A 60 -11.20 -3.56 -1.66
C TYR A 60 -10.06 -4.53 -1.33
N LEU A 61 -9.60 -4.54 -0.08
CA LEU A 61 -8.60 -5.48 0.42
C LEU A 61 -9.09 -6.92 0.35
N ASN A 62 -10.33 -7.20 0.77
CA ASN A 62 -10.92 -8.54 0.69
C ASN A 62 -10.99 -9.05 -0.76
N LYS A 63 -11.34 -8.19 -1.74
CA LYS A 63 -11.30 -8.57 -3.18
C LYS A 63 -9.89 -8.95 -3.65
N MET A 64 -8.85 -8.37 -3.07
CA MET A 64 -7.48 -8.79 -3.33
C MET A 64 -7.23 -10.17 -2.74
N ILE A 65 -7.53 -10.35 -1.45
CA ILE A 65 -7.31 -11.61 -0.73
C ILE A 65 -8.04 -12.79 -1.40
N ASP A 66 -9.28 -12.59 -1.88
CA ASP A 66 -10.03 -13.60 -2.67
C ASP A 66 -9.22 -14.15 -3.84
N LYS A 67 -8.47 -13.28 -4.54
CA LYS A 67 -7.64 -13.69 -5.68
C LYS A 67 -6.43 -14.52 -5.23
N TYR A 68 -5.85 -14.16 -4.10
CA TYR A 68 -4.69 -14.86 -3.54
C TYR A 68 -5.06 -16.19 -2.91
N GLU A 69 -6.22 -16.29 -2.27
CA GLU A 69 -6.77 -17.56 -1.79
C GLU A 69 -7.06 -18.53 -2.95
N LYS A 70 -7.78 -18.06 -3.99
CA LYS A 70 -8.04 -18.84 -5.20
C LYS A 70 -6.76 -19.35 -5.87
N ALA A 71 -5.69 -18.56 -5.77
CA ALA A 71 -4.38 -18.90 -6.30
C ALA A 71 -3.54 -19.75 -5.32
N GLN A 72 -4.05 -20.09 -4.13
CA GLN A 72 -3.34 -20.81 -3.06
C GLN A 72 -2.05 -20.10 -2.62
N MET A 73 -2.07 -18.75 -2.60
CA MET A 73 -0.90 -17.91 -2.29
C MET A 73 -1.02 -17.13 -0.99
N LEU A 74 -2.12 -17.29 -0.23
CA LEU A 74 -2.33 -16.50 0.99
C LEU A 74 -1.23 -16.75 2.04
N HIS A 75 -0.69 -17.96 2.10
CA HIS A 75 0.38 -18.33 3.03
C HIS A 75 1.69 -17.53 2.85
N TRP A 76 1.83 -16.77 1.75
CA TRP A 76 2.97 -15.89 1.54
C TRP A 76 2.84 -14.55 2.27
N PHE A 77 1.62 -14.16 2.68
CA PHE A 77 1.39 -12.93 3.45
C PHE A 77 1.77 -13.13 4.91
N LYS A 78 3.05 -13.03 5.21
CA LYS A 78 3.60 -13.29 6.55
C LYS A 78 3.66 -12.06 7.43
N GLY A 79 3.68 -10.88 6.86
CA GLY A 79 3.69 -9.62 7.57
C GLY A 79 2.61 -8.67 7.07
N MET A 80 2.22 -7.73 7.92
CA MET A 80 1.26 -6.69 7.62
C MET A 80 1.68 -5.36 8.26
N HIS A 81 1.78 -4.30 7.46
CA HIS A 81 1.71 -2.93 7.92
C HIS A 81 0.25 -2.52 7.87
N LEU A 82 -0.34 -2.35 9.05
CA LEU A 82 -1.76 -2.04 9.18
C LEU A 82 -1.93 -0.54 9.34
N GLN A 83 -2.43 0.09 8.29
CA GLN A 83 -2.73 1.52 8.24
C GLN A 83 -3.89 1.78 7.27
N LEU A 84 -4.57 2.92 7.43
CA LEU A 84 -5.59 3.43 6.52
C LEU A 84 -5.01 4.58 5.69
N SER A 85 -5.18 4.50 4.37
CA SER A 85 -4.75 5.55 3.46
C SER A 85 -5.80 5.80 2.38
N LEU A 86 -6.53 6.91 2.49
CA LEU A 86 -7.61 7.30 1.59
C LEU A 86 -7.24 8.56 0.77
N GLY A 87 -6.02 8.58 0.21
CA GLY A 87 -5.47 9.70 -0.55
C GLY A 87 -6.10 9.96 -1.93
N GLY A 88 -7.14 9.19 -2.31
CA GLY A 88 -7.71 9.22 -3.66
C GLY A 88 -8.25 10.58 -4.11
N ASP A 89 -8.89 11.35 -3.24
CA ASP A 89 -9.41 12.68 -3.56
C ASP A 89 -8.28 13.67 -3.86
N TYR A 90 -7.23 13.64 -3.04
CA TYR A 90 -6.04 14.43 -3.27
C TYR A 90 -5.41 14.10 -4.64
N VAL A 91 -5.23 12.82 -4.94
CA VAL A 91 -4.66 12.38 -6.23
C VAL A 91 -5.49 12.86 -7.42
N ARG A 92 -6.84 12.78 -7.35
CA ARG A 92 -7.73 13.28 -8.42
C ARG A 92 -7.60 14.78 -8.61
N LYS A 93 -7.55 15.54 -7.50
CA LYS A 93 -7.37 16.99 -7.52
C LYS A 93 -6.03 17.37 -8.17
N GLN A 94 -4.93 16.76 -7.72
CA GLN A 94 -3.59 17.02 -8.26
C GLN A 94 -3.46 16.67 -9.73
N ARG A 95 -4.03 15.54 -10.17
CA ARG A 95 -4.04 15.17 -11.60
C ARG A 95 -4.80 16.15 -12.48
N LYS A 96 -5.87 16.79 -11.95
CA LYS A 96 -6.58 17.85 -12.65
C LYS A 96 -5.73 19.11 -12.73
N GLU A 97 -5.18 19.56 -11.63
CA GLU A 97 -4.34 20.76 -11.53
C GLU A 97 -3.11 20.67 -12.45
N TRP A 98 -2.39 19.55 -12.45
CA TRP A 98 -1.21 19.38 -13.31
C TRP A 98 -1.54 19.26 -14.80
N ARG A 99 -2.76 18.87 -15.14
CA ARG A 99 -3.22 18.94 -16.54
C ARG A 99 -3.52 20.37 -16.99
N GLU A 100 -4.06 21.17 -16.08
CA GLU A 100 -4.39 22.58 -16.35
C GLU A 100 -3.16 23.48 -16.26
N HIS A 101 -2.24 23.15 -15.36
CA HIS A 101 -0.99 23.85 -15.10
C HIS A 101 0.19 22.87 -15.08
N PRO A 102 0.70 22.45 -16.24
CA PRO A 102 1.80 21.49 -16.31
C PRO A 102 3.06 22.00 -15.62
N ILE A 103 3.67 21.16 -14.81
CA ILE A 103 4.93 21.45 -14.14
C ILE A 103 6.09 21.11 -15.08
N ASP A 104 6.98 22.06 -15.30
CA ASP A 104 8.24 21.83 -16.02
C ASP A 104 9.31 21.37 -15.02
N PHE A 105 9.40 20.06 -14.83
CA PHE A 105 10.30 19.43 -13.86
C PHE A 105 11.78 19.73 -14.14
N ASP A 106 12.15 19.98 -15.38
CA ASP A 106 13.54 20.26 -15.76
C ASP A 106 14.01 21.64 -15.26
N LYS A 107 13.08 22.53 -14.92
CA LYS A 107 13.36 23.86 -14.39
C LYS A 107 13.36 23.96 -12.87
N ILE A 108 12.97 22.87 -12.17
CA ILE A 108 12.89 22.86 -10.72
C ILE A 108 14.24 22.39 -10.14
N PRO A 109 14.87 23.15 -9.22
CA PRO A 109 16.06 22.69 -8.52
C PRO A 109 15.80 21.37 -7.80
N PHE A 110 16.80 20.48 -7.77
CA PHE A 110 16.65 19.12 -7.21
C PHE A 110 16.05 19.11 -5.80
N TYR A 111 16.48 20.02 -4.93
CA TYR A 111 15.96 20.09 -3.56
C TYR A 111 14.47 20.44 -3.51
N GLU A 112 14.03 21.37 -4.35
CA GLU A 112 12.61 21.73 -4.43
C GLU A 112 11.78 20.61 -5.04
N LEU A 113 12.31 19.94 -6.05
CA LEU A 113 11.69 18.76 -6.66
C LEU A 113 11.54 17.63 -5.63
N PHE A 114 12.59 17.37 -4.84
CA PHE A 114 12.56 16.36 -3.78
C PHE A 114 11.49 16.71 -2.73
N ARG A 115 11.44 17.95 -2.27
CA ARG A 115 10.42 18.40 -1.32
C ARG A 115 9.01 18.27 -1.88
N LEU A 116 8.79 18.65 -3.13
CA LEU A 116 7.50 18.51 -3.81
C LEU A 116 7.07 17.04 -3.90
N ALA A 117 7.99 16.16 -4.27
CA ALA A 117 7.72 14.73 -4.37
C ALA A 117 7.42 14.10 -3.00
N TYR A 118 8.18 14.49 -1.97
CA TYR A 118 7.97 14.03 -0.60
C TYR A 118 6.62 14.49 -0.03
N ASP A 119 6.31 15.79 -0.17
CA ASP A 119 5.02 16.34 0.25
C ASP A 119 3.86 15.64 -0.46
N HIS A 120 4.02 15.37 -1.77
CA HIS A 120 3.03 14.65 -2.56
C HIS A 120 2.85 13.21 -2.05
N ALA A 121 3.92 12.49 -1.76
CA ALA A 121 3.87 11.15 -1.20
C ALA A 121 3.15 11.12 0.16
N CYS A 122 3.45 12.05 1.06
CA CYS A 122 2.80 12.15 2.37
C CYS A 122 1.28 12.43 2.30
N HIS A 123 0.81 13.11 1.24
CA HIS A 123 -0.61 13.34 1.01
C HIS A 123 -1.33 12.14 0.37
N ILE A 124 -0.59 11.18 -0.18
CA ILE A 124 -1.14 9.94 -0.73
C ILE A 124 -1.12 8.86 0.35
N ASP A 125 0.01 8.69 1.01
CA ASP A 125 0.25 7.66 2.01
C ASP A 125 0.08 8.24 3.41
N LEU A 126 -1.16 8.17 3.89
CA LEU A 126 -1.61 8.97 5.04
C LEU A 126 -1.28 8.36 6.39
N HIS A 127 -0.95 7.08 6.48
CA HIS A 127 -0.62 6.36 7.72
C HIS A 127 -1.61 6.62 8.87
N GLN A 128 -2.91 6.56 8.59
CA GLN A 128 -3.95 6.78 9.59
C GLN A 128 -4.31 5.47 10.31
N PRO A 129 -4.83 5.54 11.55
CA PRO A 129 -5.39 4.37 12.21
C PRO A 129 -6.47 3.70 11.37
N PHE A 130 -6.32 2.40 11.09
CA PHE A 130 -7.31 1.65 10.35
C PHE A 130 -8.33 1.05 11.34
N ILE A 131 -9.37 1.83 11.58
CA ILE A 131 -10.49 1.50 12.49
C ILE A 131 -11.76 1.48 11.66
N GLY A 132 -12.57 0.43 11.82
CA GLY A 132 -13.83 0.28 11.11
C GLY A 132 -14.35 -1.16 11.16
N GLU A 133 -15.59 -1.33 10.71
CA GLU A 133 -16.22 -2.65 10.62
C GLU A 133 -15.46 -3.55 9.61
N GLY A 134 -15.23 -4.80 9.98
CA GLY A 134 -14.56 -5.80 9.14
C GLY A 134 -13.03 -5.72 9.11
N VAL A 135 -12.39 -4.73 9.77
CA VAL A 135 -10.92 -4.63 9.82
C VAL A 135 -10.33 -5.81 10.59
N ARG A 136 -10.91 -6.14 11.74
CA ARG A 136 -10.48 -7.27 12.56
C ARG A 136 -10.59 -8.59 11.79
N GLU A 137 -11.74 -8.83 11.17
CA GLU A 137 -12.03 -10.03 10.38
C GLU A 137 -11.08 -10.15 9.19
N PHE A 138 -10.74 -9.03 8.55
CA PHE A 138 -9.73 -8.98 7.49
C PHE A 138 -8.35 -9.42 8.00
N VAL A 139 -7.91 -8.89 9.14
CA VAL A 139 -6.62 -9.25 9.74
C VAL A 139 -6.59 -10.73 10.14
N GLU A 140 -7.67 -11.23 10.79
CA GLU A 140 -7.82 -12.63 11.17
C GLU A 140 -7.82 -13.56 9.93
N ARG A 141 -8.43 -13.13 8.82
CA ARG A 141 -8.43 -13.86 7.55
C ARG A 141 -7.05 -14.00 6.92
N VAL A 142 -6.27 -12.92 6.92
CA VAL A 142 -4.89 -12.93 6.40
C VAL A 142 -3.97 -13.69 7.34
N ALA A 143 -4.21 -13.63 8.65
CA ALA A 143 -3.46 -14.29 9.72
C ALA A 143 -1.94 -14.09 9.61
N PRO A 144 -1.45 -12.84 9.47
CA PRO A 144 -0.02 -12.58 9.33
C PRO A 144 0.73 -12.94 10.62
N LYS A 145 1.98 -13.39 10.47
CA LYS A 145 2.86 -13.69 11.62
C LYS A 145 3.34 -12.42 12.34
N TYR A 146 3.46 -11.32 11.57
CA TYR A 146 3.95 -10.04 12.05
C TYR A 146 2.94 -8.95 11.69
N ILE A 147 2.63 -8.05 12.65
CA ILE A 147 1.80 -6.87 12.40
C ILE A 147 2.55 -5.66 12.95
N THR A 148 2.69 -4.64 12.12
CA THR A 148 3.15 -3.31 12.49
C THR A 148 2.00 -2.33 12.33
N LEU A 149 1.73 -1.54 13.36
CA LEU A 149 0.79 -0.42 13.28
C LEU A 149 1.59 0.80 12.84
N GLU A 150 1.41 1.20 11.59
CA GLU A 150 2.12 2.34 11.02
C GLU A 150 1.24 3.59 11.06
N TYR A 151 1.32 4.32 12.15
CA TYR A 151 0.55 5.55 12.31
C TYR A 151 1.48 6.76 12.33
N GLN A 152 1.21 7.71 11.45
CA GLN A 152 1.80 9.04 11.56
C GLN A 152 0.86 9.91 12.39
N GLN A 153 1.34 10.36 13.55
CA GLN A 153 0.67 11.43 14.26
C GLN A 153 1.23 12.77 13.78
N ASN A 154 0.39 13.58 13.18
CA ASN A 154 0.65 15.00 13.03
C ASN A 154 0.49 15.68 14.42
N SER A 155 1.28 15.25 15.40
CA SER A 155 1.20 15.86 16.71
C SER A 155 2.52 16.53 17.06
N ARG A 156 2.58 17.80 16.74
CA ARG A 156 3.20 18.80 17.60
C ARG A 156 2.17 19.89 17.82
N GLU A 157 1.07 19.55 18.46
CA GLU A 157 0.23 20.48 19.20
C GLU A 157 0.25 20.05 20.66
#